data_9700c652875041c4a4addfdab01c0af0
#
_entry.id   9700c652875041c4a4addfdab01c0af0
#
_cell.length_a   1.000
_cell.length_b   1.000
_cell.length_c   1.000
_cell.angle_alpha   90.00
_cell.angle_beta   90.00
_cell.angle_gamma   90.00
#
_symmetry.space_group_name_H-M   'P 1'
#
loop_
_entity.id
_entity.type
_entity.pdbx_description
1 polymer ?
#
loop_
_entity_poly.entity_id
_entity_poly.type
_entity_poly.pdbx_seq_one_letter_code
_entity_poly.pdbx_strand_id
1 'polypeptide(L)'
;MATPVSHIAPFINVVFTITSHWWYERLDPVSGQVISLHRGLDIATSTNDPVYSMLSGHVHSKGFDFSQGNWIIIMDDNPSSTFYGYATLYMHLRDPSILNVGSPVGQNQLVGFEGTTGHSTGIHLHVEMQDISRFNWQWHFSSTKSDYLDPTLFMGIDNIDYTQWIYDGSPYNPPPVIKEKSKFPWVLYARKFRERNWQNYLKIL
;
A
#
# COMPACT_ATOMS: atom_id res chain seq x y z
N MET A 1 18.35 10.93 21.48
CA MET A 1 17.94 9.56 21.10
C MET A 1 16.91 9.71 20.00
N ALA A 2 17.14 9.14 18.83
CA ALA A 2 16.14 9.17 17.76
C ALA A 2 14.96 8.28 18.21
N THR A 3 13.75 8.80 18.15
CA THR A 3 12.52 8.05 18.41
C THR A 3 12.47 6.87 17.42
N PRO A 4 12.21 5.64 17.87
CA PRO A 4 12.04 4.53 16.96
C PRO A 4 10.91 4.86 16.00
N VAL A 5 11.19 4.84 14.71
CA VAL A 5 10.15 5.00 13.70
C VAL A 5 9.34 3.72 13.69
N SER A 6 8.09 3.81 14.09
CA SER A 6 7.18 2.68 14.00
C SER A 6 6.91 2.37 12.54
N HIS A 7 7.26 1.17 12.10
CA HIS A 7 6.81 0.64 10.82
C HIS A 7 5.27 0.57 10.83
N ILE A 8 4.66 0.84 9.69
CA ILE A 8 3.22 0.69 9.51
C ILE A 8 2.99 -0.48 8.55
N ALA A 9 2.22 -1.44 9.00
CA ALA A 9 1.89 -2.61 8.18
C ALA A 9 0.39 -2.93 8.33
N PRO A 10 -0.23 -3.51 7.30
CA PRO A 10 -1.65 -3.85 7.35
C PRO A 10 -1.93 -5.12 8.18
N PHE A 11 -0.92 -5.86 8.60
CA PHE A 11 -1.02 -7.04 9.45
C PHE A 11 -0.18 -6.87 10.71
N ILE A 12 -0.72 -7.31 11.86
CA ILE A 12 -0.08 -7.18 13.17
C ILE A 12 0.14 -8.57 13.76
N ASN A 13 1.39 -8.87 14.14
CA ASN A 13 1.80 -10.16 14.74
C ASN A 13 1.50 -11.38 13.85
N VAL A 14 1.41 -11.19 12.55
CA VAL A 14 1.15 -12.24 11.56
C VAL A 14 2.29 -12.29 10.56
N VAL A 15 2.73 -13.48 10.21
CA VAL A 15 3.68 -13.68 9.11
C VAL A 15 2.91 -13.60 7.80
N PHE A 16 3.34 -12.72 6.92
CA PHE A 16 2.76 -12.56 5.59
C PHE A 16 3.82 -12.73 4.50
N THR A 17 3.37 -13.08 3.31
CA THR A 17 4.20 -13.22 2.10
C THR A 17 3.79 -12.16 1.09
N ILE A 18 4.76 -11.47 0.50
CA ILE A 18 4.50 -10.61 -0.65
C ILE A 18 4.32 -11.53 -1.86
N THR A 19 3.14 -11.51 -2.45
CA THR A 19 2.77 -12.36 -3.58
C THR A 19 2.88 -11.63 -4.91
N SER A 20 2.83 -10.29 -4.91
CA SER A 20 3.10 -9.46 -6.07
C SER A 20 3.57 -8.07 -5.64
N HIS A 21 4.67 -7.62 -6.24
CA HIS A 21 5.30 -6.35 -5.90
C HIS A 21 4.62 -5.14 -6.52
N TRP A 22 4.81 -3.99 -5.89
CA TRP A 22 4.39 -2.70 -6.39
C TRP A 22 5.09 -2.34 -7.71
N TRP A 23 4.31 -1.82 -8.66
CA TRP A 23 4.72 -1.34 -9.98
C TRP A 23 5.45 -2.38 -10.84
N TYR A 24 5.05 -3.62 -10.73
CA TYR A 24 5.64 -4.76 -11.43
C TYR A 24 4.81 -5.16 -12.65
N GLU A 25 5.48 -5.49 -13.77
CA GLU A 25 4.82 -6.13 -14.91
C GLU A 25 4.57 -7.60 -14.60
N ARG A 26 3.34 -8.01 -14.68
CA ARG A 26 2.93 -9.40 -14.42
C ARG A 26 1.86 -9.86 -15.39
N LEU A 27 1.65 -11.16 -15.45
CA LEU A 27 0.44 -11.70 -16.07
C LEU A 27 -0.74 -11.53 -15.10
N ASP A 28 -1.85 -11.05 -15.63
CA ASP A 28 -3.12 -11.06 -14.92
C ASP A 28 -3.51 -12.51 -14.63
N PRO A 29 -3.68 -12.91 -13.36
CA PRO A 29 -3.91 -14.30 -13.02
C PRO A 29 -5.28 -14.82 -13.47
N VAL A 30 -6.23 -13.94 -13.82
CA VAL A 30 -7.56 -14.29 -14.31
C VAL A 30 -7.61 -14.32 -15.82
N SER A 31 -7.11 -13.27 -16.50
CA SER A 31 -7.17 -13.15 -17.95
C SER A 31 -5.95 -13.72 -18.68
N GLY A 32 -4.82 -13.93 -17.99
CA GLY A 32 -3.54 -14.34 -18.58
C GLY A 32 -2.87 -13.27 -19.44
N GLN A 33 -3.39 -12.04 -19.48
CA GLN A 33 -2.80 -10.94 -20.22
C GLN A 33 -1.71 -10.23 -19.42
N VAL A 34 -0.74 -9.63 -20.12
CA VAL A 34 0.29 -8.81 -19.46
C VAL A 34 -0.37 -7.57 -18.87
N ILE A 35 -0.31 -7.44 -17.55
CA ILE A 35 -0.64 -6.20 -16.85
C ILE A 35 0.65 -5.43 -16.64
N SER A 36 0.78 -4.29 -17.30
CA SER A 36 1.98 -3.46 -17.19
C SER A 36 2.04 -2.59 -15.94
N LEU A 37 1.02 -2.63 -15.08
CA LEU A 37 0.91 -1.67 -13.97
C LEU A 37 0.22 -2.30 -12.75
N HIS A 38 1.00 -2.98 -11.89
CA HIS A 38 0.54 -3.35 -10.56
C HIS A 38 0.71 -2.17 -9.60
N ARG A 39 -0.33 -1.34 -9.43
CA ARG A 39 -0.26 -0.07 -8.68
C ARG A 39 -0.04 -0.23 -7.19
N GLY A 40 -0.31 -1.40 -6.64
CA GLY A 40 -0.19 -1.72 -5.23
C GLY A 40 0.77 -2.87 -4.95
N LEU A 41 0.68 -3.35 -3.74
CA LEU A 41 1.40 -4.50 -3.22
C LEU A 41 0.38 -5.59 -2.86
N ASP A 42 0.57 -6.80 -3.38
CA ASP A 42 -0.22 -7.95 -2.95
C ASP A 42 0.50 -8.69 -1.82
N ILE A 43 -0.22 -8.90 -0.74
CA ILE A 43 0.28 -9.53 0.48
C ILE A 43 -0.69 -10.64 0.87
N ALA A 44 -0.18 -11.84 1.17
CA ALA A 44 -1.00 -12.94 1.63
C ALA A 44 -0.57 -13.42 3.01
N THR A 45 -1.56 -13.71 3.84
CA THR A 45 -1.41 -14.52 5.06
C THR A 45 -1.95 -15.94 4.79
N SER A 46 -1.90 -16.82 5.77
CA SER A 46 -2.39 -18.19 5.59
C SER A 46 -3.87 -18.39 5.96
N THR A 47 -4.54 -17.40 6.56
CA THR A 47 -5.78 -17.66 7.32
C THR A 47 -6.85 -16.57 7.27
N ASN A 48 -6.93 -15.73 6.23
CA ASN A 48 -7.90 -14.60 6.19
C ASN A 48 -7.78 -13.67 7.40
N ASP A 49 -6.57 -13.24 7.70
CA ASP A 49 -6.26 -12.48 8.90
C ASP A 49 -6.90 -11.08 8.89
N PRO A 50 -7.07 -10.48 10.08
CA PRO A 50 -7.57 -9.13 10.19
C PRO A 50 -6.60 -8.12 9.56
N VAL A 51 -7.15 -7.20 8.78
CA VAL A 51 -6.46 -6.09 8.12
C VAL A 51 -6.62 -4.83 8.95
N TYR A 52 -5.51 -4.18 9.23
CA TYR A 52 -5.46 -2.98 10.07
C TYR A 52 -5.05 -1.75 9.25
N SER A 53 -5.52 -0.58 9.69
CA SER A 53 -5.15 0.68 9.07
C SER A 53 -3.67 0.98 9.25
N MET A 54 -2.98 1.25 8.15
CA MET A 54 -1.59 1.73 8.16
C MET A 54 -1.50 3.19 8.59
N LEU A 55 -2.55 3.98 8.39
CA LEU A 55 -2.61 5.40 8.68
C LEU A 55 -3.61 5.71 9.79
N SER A 56 -3.38 6.80 10.50
CA SER A 56 -4.43 7.50 11.26
C SER A 56 -5.14 8.47 10.34
N GLY A 57 -6.39 8.83 10.64
CA GLY A 57 -7.14 9.81 9.86
C GLY A 57 -8.63 9.52 9.86
N HIS A 58 -9.24 9.41 8.69
CA HIS A 58 -10.65 9.05 8.57
C HIS A 58 -10.92 8.17 7.35
N VAL A 59 -12.08 7.52 7.32
CA VAL A 59 -12.56 6.80 6.15
C VAL A 59 -12.93 7.81 5.07
N HIS A 60 -12.11 7.89 4.00
CA HIS A 60 -12.38 8.76 2.86
C HIS A 60 -13.54 8.22 2.02
N SER A 61 -13.49 6.93 1.68
CA SER A 61 -14.52 6.25 0.89
C SER A 61 -14.41 4.73 1.06
N LYS A 62 -15.46 4.02 0.72
CA LYS A 62 -15.50 2.56 0.65
C LYS A 62 -16.56 2.10 -0.34
N GLY A 63 -16.44 0.89 -0.81
CA GLY A 63 -17.42 0.34 -1.75
C GLY A 63 -17.14 -1.09 -2.15
N PHE A 64 -17.81 -1.47 -3.23
CA PHE A 64 -17.59 -2.73 -3.94
C PHE A 64 -17.64 -2.48 -5.44
N ASP A 65 -16.72 -3.08 -6.18
CA ASP A 65 -16.80 -3.23 -7.63
C ASP A 65 -16.18 -4.56 -8.07
N PHE A 66 -16.39 -4.93 -9.34
CA PHE A 66 -15.94 -6.24 -9.85
C PHE A 66 -14.41 -6.35 -10.00
N SER A 67 -13.68 -5.25 -10.01
CA SER A 67 -12.21 -5.25 -10.07
C SER A 67 -11.61 -5.32 -8.67
N GLN A 68 -12.00 -4.40 -7.81
CA GLN A 68 -11.40 -4.22 -6.47
C GLN A 68 -12.01 -5.14 -5.40
N GLY A 69 -13.21 -5.70 -5.67
CA GLY A 69 -13.99 -6.39 -4.64
C GLY A 69 -14.48 -5.42 -3.57
N ASN A 70 -14.54 -5.85 -2.33
CA ASN A 70 -14.76 -4.96 -1.19
C ASN A 70 -13.49 -4.14 -0.92
N TRP A 71 -13.63 -2.82 -0.86
CA TRP A 71 -12.50 -1.92 -0.67
C TRP A 71 -12.83 -0.77 0.30
N ILE A 72 -11.79 -0.20 0.87
CA ILE A 72 -11.86 0.99 1.74
C ILE A 72 -10.61 1.85 1.56
N ILE A 73 -10.78 3.17 1.60
CA ILE A 73 -9.70 4.17 1.57
C ILE A 73 -9.68 4.90 2.90
N ILE A 74 -8.52 4.92 3.54
CA ILE A 74 -8.22 5.70 4.74
C ILE A 74 -7.29 6.84 4.34
N MET A 75 -7.62 8.06 4.78
CA MET A 75 -6.88 9.29 4.48
C MET A 75 -6.38 9.93 5.76
N ASP A 76 -5.10 10.29 5.81
CA ASP A 76 -4.51 11.08 6.89
C ASP A 76 -4.62 12.57 6.57
N ASP A 77 -5.55 13.23 7.23
CA ASP A 77 -5.82 14.68 7.12
C ASP A 77 -5.36 15.47 8.35
N ASN A 78 -4.63 14.83 9.28
CA ASN A 78 -4.07 15.50 10.44
C ASN A 78 -2.78 16.26 10.07
N PRO A 79 -2.77 17.60 10.08
CA PRO A 79 -1.59 18.39 9.68
C PRO A 79 -0.37 18.19 10.60
N SER A 80 -0.56 17.62 11.78
CA SER A 80 0.53 17.27 12.70
C SER A 80 1.08 15.86 12.46
N SER A 81 0.47 15.07 11.59
CA SER A 81 0.91 13.72 11.26
C SER A 81 2.12 13.70 10.32
N THR A 82 2.98 12.71 10.49
CA THR A 82 4.08 12.41 9.54
C THR A 82 3.54 12.03 8.16
N PHE A 83 2.33 11.47 8.11
CA PHE A 83 1.68 10.99 6.88
C PHE A 83 0.58 11.92 6.36
N TYR A 84 0.56 13.18 6.84
CA TYR A 84 -0.41 14.17 6.39
C TYR A 84 -0.49 14.24 4.86
N GLY A 85 -1.68 14.08 4.32
CA GLY A 85 -1.95 14.06 2.88
C GLY A 85 -1.76 12.71 2.21
N TYR A 86 -1.43 11.65 2.97
CA TYR A 86 -1.36 10.30 2.42
C TYR A 86 -2.69 9.58 2.59
N ALA A 87 -2.96 8.69 1.65
CA ALA A 87 -4.10 7.78 1.72
C ALA A 87 -3.66 6.35 1.36
N THR A 88 -4.36 5.39 1.96
CA THR A 88 -4.16 3.96 1.72
C THR A 88 -5.47 3.34 1.27
N LEU A 89 -5.44 2.62 0.15
CA LEU A 89 -6.55 1.82 -0.36
C LEU A 89 -6.27 0.34 -0.06
N TYR A 90 -7.27 -0.32 0.53
CA TYR A 90 -7.29 -1.76 0.83
C TYR A 90 -8.35 -2.43 -0.03
N MET A 91 -7.97 -3.46 -0.82
CA MET A 91 -8.88 -4.15 -1.74
C MET A 91 -8.99 -5.65 -1.42
N HIS A 92 -9.93 -6.29 -2.10
CA HIS A 92 -10.22 -7.72 -2.03
C HIS A 92 -10.66 -8.19 -0.63
N LEU A 93 -11.11 -7.25 0.22
CA LEU A 93 -11.57 -7.60 1.57
C LEU A 93 -12.69 -8.64 1.52
N ARG A 94 -12.68 -9.58 2.48
CA ARG A 94 -13.67 -10.66 2.60
C ARG A 94 -15.09 -10.12 2.67
N ASP A 95 -15.29 -9.11 3.51
CA ASP A 95 -16.57 -8.48 3.77
C ASP A 95 -16.47 -6.96 3.59
N PRO A 96 -17.57 -6.24 3.35
CA PRO A 96 -17.57 -4.79 3.41
C PRO A 96 -17.06 -4.29 4.77
N SER A 97 -16.18 -3.30 4.77
CA SER A 97 -15.67 -2.74 6.03
C SER A 97 -16.82 -2.23 6.91
N ILE A 98 -16.72 -2.53 8.21
CA ILE A 98 -17.67 -2.07 9.23
C ILE A 98 -17.57 -0.57 9.52
N LEU A 99 -16.47 0.06 9.13
CA LEU A 99 -16.25 1.49 9.34
C LEU A 99 -17.11 2.32 8.37
N ASN A 100 -17.67 3.43 8.85
CA ASN A 100 -18.47 4.33 8.02
C ASN A 100 -17.60 5.42 7.39
N VAL A 101 -17.99 5.88 6.20
CA VAL A 101 -17.36 7.05 5.55
C VAL A 101 -17.42 8.25 6.49
N GLY A 102 -16.31 8.98 6.61
CA GLY A 102 -16.13 10.11 7.51
C GLY A 102 -15.78 9.73 8.97
N SER A 103 -15.87 8.43 9.35
CA SER A 103 -15.48 8.02 10.69
C SER A 103 -13.98 8.17 10.93
N PRO A 104 -13.56 8.63 12.13
CA PRO A 104 -12.16 8.66 12.49
C PRO A 104 -11.58 7.23 12.56
N VAL A 105 -10.34 7.07 12.15
CA VAL A 105 -9.60 5.82 12.16
C VAL A 105 -8.24 6.05 12.80
N GLY A 106 -7.91 5.24 13.79
CA GLY A 106 -6.56 5.19 14.35
C GLY A 106 -5.64 4.27 13.55
N GLN A 107 -4.36 4.55 13.56
CA GLN A 107 -3.36 3.58 13.10
C GLN A 107 -3.52 2.27 13.87
N ASN A 108 -3.38 1.14 13.19
CA ASN A 108 -3.62 -0.20 13.75
C ASN A 108 -5.08 -0.48 14.15
N GLN A 109 -6.03 0.33 13.71
CA GLN A 109 -7.45 0.01 13.86
C GLN A 109 -7.89 -0.99 12.79
N LEU A 110 -8.73 -1.97 13.17
CA LEU A 110 -9.30 -2.94 12.25
C LEU A 110 -10.12 -2.26 11.16
N VAL A 111 -9.80 -2.55 9.90
CA VAL A 111 -10.53 -2.03 8.73
C VAL A 111 -11.30 -3.12 7.98
N GLY A 112 -10.92 -4.38 8.15
CA GLY A 112 -11.57 -5.53 7.51
C GLY A 112 -10.80 -6.82 7.72
N PHE A 113 -11.05 -7.77 6.86
CA PHE A 113 -10.34 -9.06 6.83
C PHE A 113 -9.86 -9.33 5.42
N GLU A 114 -8.68 -9.93 5.31
CA GLU A 114 -8.14 -10.45 4.07
C GLU A 114 -9.17 -11.35 3.37
N GLY A 115 -9.26 -11.26 2.06
CA GLY A 115 -10.25 -12.01 1.29
C GLY A 115 -9.84 -12.27 -0.15
N THR A 116 -10.84 -12.56 -0.99
CA THR A 116 -10.65 -12.84 -2.41
C THR A 116 -11.83 -12.32 -3.24
N THR A 117 -12.45 -11.23 -2.80
CA THR A 117 -13.57 -10.61 -3.54
C THR A 117 -13.04 -9.80 -4.74
N GLY A 118 -13.88 -9.63 -5.77
CA GLY A 118 -13.52 -8.94 -7.01
C GLY A 118 -12.64 -9.77 -7.94
N HIS A 119 -11.72 -9.11 -8.65
CA HIS A 119 -10.80 -9.74 -9.60
C HIS A 119 -9.59 -10.33 -8.86
N SER A 120 -9.76 -11.51 -8.31
CA SER A 120 -8.78 -12.21 -7.49
C SER A 120 -8.85 -13.71 -7.71
N THR A 121 -7.71 -14.41 -7.66
CA THR A 121 -7.61 -15.87 -7.79
C THR A 121 -7.31 -16.59 -6.49
N GLY A 122 -7.06 -15.86 -5.42
CA GLY A 122 -6.71 -16.41 -4.12
C GLY A 122 -6.82 -15.38 -3.02
N ILE A 123 -6.78 -15.85 -1.78
CA ILE A 123 -6.86 -14.98 -0.62
C ILE A 123 -5.59 -14.13 -0.56
N HIS A 124 -5.75 -12.82 -0.60
CA HIS A 124 -4.69 -11.82 -0.44
C HIS A 124 -5.28 -10.45 -0.14
N LEU A 125 -4.47 -9.56 0.40
CA LEU A 125 -4.74 -8.14 0.48
C LEU A 125 -3.97 -7.43 -0.63
N HIS A 126 -4.66 -6.63 -1.43
CA HIS A 126 -4.04 -5.63 -2.30
C HIS A 126 -4.05 -4.28 -1.60
N VAL A 127 -2.89 -3.65 -1.44
CA VAL A 127 -2.75 -2.35 -0.80
C VAL A 127 -2.06 -1.34 -1.71
N GLU A 128 -2.69 -0.18 -1.91
CA GLU A 128 -2.12 0.96 -2.65
C GLU A 128 -1.93 2.14 -1.70
N MET A 129 -0.93 2.99 -1.99
CA MET A 129 -0.71 4.25 -1.28
C MET A 129 -0.53 5.41 -2.25
N GLN A 130 -1.08 6.58 -1.88
CA GLN A 130 -0.92 7.82 -2.63
C GLN A 130 -0.67 9.01 -1.69
N ASP A 131 0.06 10.03 -2.19
CA ASP A 131 0.04 11.38 -1.64
C ASP A 131 -1.08 12.17 -2.33
N ILE A 132 -2.29 12.11 -1.77
CA ILE A 132 -3.50 12.73 -2.36
C ILE A 132 -3.58 14.24 -2.14
N SER A 133 -2.71 14.82 -1.33
CA SER A 133 -2.58 16.28 -1.22
C SER A 133 -2.26 16.93 -2.57
N ARG A 134 -1.63 16.15 -3.47
CA ARG A 134 -1.32 16.55 -4.86
C ARG A 134 -2.54 16.51 -5.80
N PHE A 135 -3.62 15.84 -5.40
CA PHE A 135 -4.82 15.57 -6.20
C PHE A 135 -6.08 16.19 -5.59
N ASN A 136 -5.93 17.35 -4.98
CA ASN A 136 -7.03 18.07 -4.34
C ASN A 136 -7.80 17.22 -3.30
N TRP A 137 -7.05 16.40 -2.53
CA TRP A 137 -7.57 15.50 -1.49
C TRP A 137 -8.53 14.44 -2.02
N GLN A 138 -8.36 14.05 -3.29
CA GLN A 138 -9.13 12.98 -3.91
C GLN A 138 -8.23 11.80 -4.27
N TRP A 139 -8.73 10.58 -4.06
CA TRP A 139 -8.07 9.41 -4.59
C TRP A 139 -8.08 9.46 -6.12
N HIS A 140 -6.93 9.24 -6.74
CA HIS A 140 -6.75 9.35 -8.18
C HIS A 140 -6.28 8.05 -8.79
N PHE A 141 -7.14 7.42 -9.60
CA PHE A 141 -6.73 6.26 -10.39
C PHE A 141 -5.92 6.71 -11.60
N SER A 142 -4.64 6.37 -11.60
CA SER A 142 -3.68 6.79 -12.63
C SER A 142 -2.92 5.59 -13.20
N SER A 143 -2.34 5.77 -14.38
CA SER A 143 -1.35 4.87 -14.97
C SER A 143 0.09 5.37 -14.77
N THR A 144 0.28 6.43 -14.00
CA THR A 144 1.57 7.10 -13.79
C THR A 144 2.18 6.65 -12.46
N LYS A 145 3.37 6.09 -12.51
CA LYS A 145 4.09 5.57 -11.33
C LYS A 145 4.26 6.60 -10.22
N SER A 146 4.56 7.85 -10.57
CA SER A 146 4.80 8.91 -9.60
C SER A 146 3.56 9.33 -8.80
N ASP A 147 2.37 8.86 -9.20
CA ASP A 147 1.13 9.16 -8.48
C ASP A 147 0.89 8.18 -7.32
N TYR A 148 1.64 7.09 -7.29
CA TYR A 148 1.58 6.08 -6.24
C TYR A 148 2.86 6.04 -5.43
N LEU A 149 2.74 5.61 -4.18
CA LEU A 149 3.86 5.36 -3.27
C LEU A 149 4.06 3.86 -3.12
N ASP A 150 5.30 3.44 -3.00
CA ASP A 150 5.62 2.05 -2.72
C ASP A 150 5.27 1.69 -1.27
N PRO A 151 4.28 0.81 -1.01
CA PRO A 151 3.88 0.48 0.34
C PRO A 151 5.00 -0.17 1.17
N THR A 152 5.95 -0.87 0.54
CA THR A 152 7.04 -1.56 1.23
C THR A 152 7.95 -0.61 1.99
N LEU A 153 8.12 0.62 1.48
CA LEU A 153 8.91 1.68 2.13
C LEU A 153 8.33 2.08 3.49
N PHE A 154 7.02 1.91 3.69
CA PHE A 154 6.31 2.24 4.93
C PHE A 154 6.25 1.04 5.87
N MET A 155 6.40 -0.16 5.35
CA MET A 155 6.37 -1.40 6.12
C MET A 155 7.74 -1.77 6.70
N GLY A 156 8.78 -1.01 6.40
CA GLY A 156 10.15 -1.32 6.82
C GLY A 156 10.72 -2.56 6.14
N ILE A 157 10.21 -2.91 4.97
CA ILE A 157 10.73 -3.98 4.15
C ILE A 157 11.84 -3.38 3.30
N ASP A 158 13.06 -3.39 3.85
CA ASP A 158 14.25 -2.90 3.17
C ASP A 158 14.74 -3.93 2.13
N ASN A 159 15.19 -3.42 0.97
CA ASN A 159 15.93 -4.17 -0.06
C ASN A 159 15.16 -5.25 -0.82
N ILE A 160 13.96 -4.92 -1.30
CA ILE A 160 13.41 -5.67 -2.42
C ILE A 160 14.03 -5.10 -3.70
N ASP A 161 14.91 -5.86 -4.34
CA ASP A 161 15.45 -5.50 -5.66
C ASP A 161 14.39 -5.72 -6.72
N TYR A 162 13.68 -4.65 -7.08
CA TYR A 162 12.63 -4.67 -8.11
C TYR A 162 13.17 -4.90 -9.52
N THR A 163 14.48 -4.85 -9.74
CA THR A 163 15.08 -4.96 -11.07
C THR A 163 15.29 -6.39 -11.53
N GLN A 164 15.26 -7.37 -10.61
CA GLN A 164 15.54 -8.79 -10.91
C GLN A 164 14.27 -9.65 -11.10
N TRP A 165 13.09 -9.09 -11.03
CA TRP A 165 11.84 -9.83 -11.14
C TRP A 165 11.30 -9.82 -12.56
N ILE A 166 11.79 -10.76 -13.37
CA ILE A 166 11.11 -11.19 -14.60
C ILE A 166 10.25 -12.38 -14.19
N TYR A 167 8.93 -12.26 -14.31
CA TYR A 167 8.04 -13.39 -14.11
C TYR A 167 8.26 -14.36 -15.27
N ASP A 168 8.86 -15.51 -14.99
CA ASP A 168 9.13 -16.58 -15.95
C ASP A 168 8.09 -17.72 -15.86
N GLY A 169 6.98 -17.51 -15.14
CA GLY A 169 5.97 -18.53 -14.88
C GLY A 169 6.31 -19.46 -13.73
N SER A 170 7.47 -19.30 -13.11
CA SER A 170 7.86 -20.12 -11.96
C SER A 170 7.24 -19.59 -10.66
N PRO A 171 7.04 -20.46 -9.64
CA PRO A 171 6.61 -20.01 -8.32
C PRO A 171 7.60 -19.00 -7.74
N TYR A 172 7.06 -17.96 -7.10
CA TYR A 172 7.86 -16.96 -6.39
C TYR A 172 8.85 -17.61 -5.42
N ASN A 173 10.12 -17.36 -5.66
CA ASN A 173 11.20 -17.75 -4.77
C ASN A 173 11.87 -16.44 -4.32
N PRO A 174 11.55 -15.90 -3.13
CA PRO A 174 12.11 -14.63 -2.70
C PRO A 174 13.63 -14.70 -2.71
N PRO A 175 14.33 -13.66 -3.17
CA PRO A 175 15.78 -13.64 -3.01
C PRO A 175 16.12 -13.73 -1.53
N PRO A 176 17.27 -14.33 -1.18
CA PRO A 176 17.71 -14.35 0.20
C PRO A 176 17.73 -12.92 0.73
N VAL A 177 17.07 -12.69 1.87
CA VAL A 177 17.06 -11.38 2.54
C VAL A 177 18.49 -10.98 2.83
N ILE A 178 19.08 -10.15 1.98
CA ILE A 178 20.37 -9.53 2.25
C ILE A 178 20.10 -8.47 3.32
N LYS A 179 20.39 -8.81 4.57
CA LYS A 179 20.30 -7.88 5.71
C LYS A 179 21.43 -6.87 5.64
N GLU A 180 21.47 -6.03 4.62
CA GLU A 180 22.22 -4.78 4.71
C GLU A 180 21.41 -3.82 5.57
N LYS A 181 21.99 -3.42 6.69
CA LYS A 181 21.40 -2.39 7.56
C LYS A 181 21.28 -1.11 6.75
N SER A 182 20.07 -0.72 6.36
CA SER A 182 19.85 0.57 5.72
C SER A 182 20.41 1.67 6.63
N LYS A 183 21.28 2.53 6.07
CA LYS A 183 21.93 3.64 6.80
C LYS A 183 20.97 4.81 7.05
N PHE A 184 19.71 4.72 6.59
CA PHE A 184 18.75 5.80 6.71
C PHE A 184 17.43 5.31 7.31
N PRO A 185 16.95 5.95 8.38
CA PRO A 185 15.57 5.76 8.82
C PRO A 185 14.65 6.19 7.66
N TRP A 186 13.80 5.32 7.20
CA TRP A 186 12.93 5.53 6.04
C TRP A 186 11.92 6.69 6.21
N VAL A 187 11.62 7.14 7.44
CA VAL A 187 10.93 8.41 7.73
C VAL A 187 11.69 9.61 7.17
N LEU A 188 13.03 9.58 7.20
CA LEU A 188 13.83 10.60 6.52
C LEU A 188 13.70 10.49 5.00
N TYR A 189 13.44 9.29 4.47
CA TYR A 189 13.22 9.08 3.04
C TYR A 189 11.85 9.61 2.61
N ALA A 190 10.79 9.31 3.34
CA ALA A 190 9.45 9.86 3.09
C ALA A 190 9.45 11.39 3.22
N ARG A 191 10.15 11.94 4.22
CA ARG A 191 10.31 13.39 4.38
C ARG A 191 11.14 14.02 3.26
N LYS A 192 12.26 13.40 2.84
CA LYS A 192 13.05 13.86 1.70
C LYS A 192 12.31 13.75 0.37
N PHE A 193 11.46 12.73 0.20
CA PHE A 193 10.61 12.59 -0.98
C PHE A 193 9.58 13.71 -1.03
N ARG A 194 8.98 14.06 0.11
CA ARG A 194 8.07 15.21 0.26
C ARG A 194 8.77 16.52 -0.04
N GLU A 195 9.96 16.77 0.55
CA GLU A 195 10.76 17.98 0.33
C GLU A 195 11.21 18.14 -1.14
N ARG A 196 11.59 17.05 -1.83
CA ARG A 196 11.94 17.09 -3.26
C ARG A 196 10.74 17.43 -4.15
N ASN A 197 9.58 16.90 -3.84
CA ASN A 197 8.37 17.20 -4.60
C ASN A 197 7.92 18.65 -4.40
N TRP A 198 8.04 19.19 -3.18
CA TRP A 198 7.82 20.61 -2.90
C TRP A 198 8.78 21.53 -3.67
N GLN A 199 10.06 21.21 -3.71
CA GLN A 199 11.04 22.01 -4.45
C GLN A 199 10.82 21.98 -5.97
N ASN A 200 10.29 20.88 -6.50
CA ASN A 200 9.93 20.80 -7.92
C ASN A 200 8.66 21.60 -8.23
N TYR A 201 7.74 21.70 -7.28
CA TYR A 201 6.51 22.50 -7.44
C TYR A 201 6.80 24.01 -7.43
N LEU A 202 7.74 24.45 -6.58
CA LEU A 202 8.18 25.86 -6.52
C LEU A 202 9.00 26.32 -7.73
N LYS A 203 9.49 25.40 -8.57
CA LYS A 203 10.19 25.74 -9.82
C LYS A 203 9.27 25.91 -11.03
N ILE A 204 7.97 25.62 -10.87
CA ILE A 204 6.95 25.71 -11.93
C ILE A 204 6.06 26.96 -11.72
N LEU A 205 6.16 27.62 -10.56
CA LEU A 205 5.58 28.94 -10.28
C LEU A 205 6.63 30.04 -10.47
#